data_940fe194b053880fa5b6cb9c13dbb10c
#
_entry.id   940fe194b053880fa5b6cb9c13dbb10c
#
_cell.length_a   1.000
_cell.length_b   1.000
_cell.length_c   1.000
_cell.angle_alpha   90.00
_cell.angle_beta   90.00
_cell.angle_gamma   90.00
#
_symmetry.space_group_name_H-M   'P 1'
#
loop_
_entity.id
_entity.type
_entity.pdbx_description
1 polymer ?
#
loop_
_entity_poly.entity_id
_entity_poly.type
_entity_poly.pdbx_seq_one_letter_code
_entity_poly.pdbx_strand_id
1 'polypeptide(L)'
;MRGPRHVGQTQSRSRCRLKLARYTSSFIIHVIHVNPILWSLQSAGVRELTTGEEKIMAIVSMRQMLEAGVHFGHQTHRWNPRMKRFIFGERNGIYIIDLEQTLDRVDTAYKYVRDMVANGGTILFIGTKKQAQDPIKFFSEKCGMSHVNERWLGGMLTNFDTISKRVNKMQEYERMGTSGEFEVMPKKEALLISRELEKLQKNLSGIRSMSKLPTAVFIIDTVKEHIAVTEANKLGIPVIAIVDTNVNPDLVQFPIPGNDDAIRANELMSRMICEAVIEGQFIAEKTSGRASAAAAAATATPATRTAEEQAAFDASQDAARAAATAAQAERDARVASAGETKSEG
;
A
#
# COMPACT_ATOMS: atom_id res chain seq x y z
N MET A 1 6.66 77.39 14.63
CA MET A 1 7.35 77.51 15.93
C MET A 1 7.71 76.12 16.41
N ARG A 2 9.01 75.95 16.52
CA ARG A 2 9.75 75.01 17.43
C ARG A 2 9.40 73.54 17.43
N GLY A 3 10.29 72.75 16.81
CA GLY A 3 10.66 71.42 17.36
C GLY A 3 11.53 71.63 18.60
N PRO A 4 12.38 70.66 19.06
CA PRO A 4 12.66 69.26 18.80
C PRO A 4 12.83 68.44 20.10
N ARG A 5 13.19 67.15 20.12
CA ARG A 5 14.44 66.59 20.70
C ARG A 5 14.45 65.03 20.73
N HIS A 6 15.54 64.54 20.21
CA HIS A 6 16.22 63.27 20.49
C HIS A 6 16.31 62.84 21.95
N VAL A 7 16.33 61.53 22.18
CA VAL A 7 17.23 60.70 22.99
C VAL A 7 16.76 59.26 22.72
N GLY A 8 17.42 58.32 22.17
CA GLY A 8 18.73 57.76 22.40
C GLY A 8 18.66 56.68 23.45
N GLN A 9 18.53 55.41 23.03
CA GLN A 9 19.15 54.32 23.84
C GLN A 9 19.33 53.04 22.97
N THR A 10 20.54 52.91 22.48
CA THR A 10 21.22 51.64 22.20
C THR A 10 21.48 50.88 23.49
N GLN A 11 21.15 49.63 23.58
CA GLN A 11 21.82 48.51 24.26
C GLN A 11 20.85 47.37 24.58
N SER A 12 20.92 46.30 23.84
CA SER A 12 20.95 44.92 24.33
C SER A 12 20.84 43.90 23.19
N ARG A 13 21.87 43.83 22.36
CA ARG A 13 22.04 42.76 21.38
C ARG A 13 23.20 41.82 21.68
N SER A 14 23.37 41.39 22.93
CA SER A 14 24.53 40.53 23.29
C SER A 14 24.28 39.42 24.28
N ARG A 15 23.05 39.03 24.55
CA ARG A 15 22.81 37.92 25.52
C ARG A 15 22.01 36.71 24.98
N CYS A 16 21.75 36.61 23.69
CA CYS A 16 20.97 35.48 23.14
C CYS A 16 21.81 34.47 22.35
N ARG A 17 23.15 34.66 22.22
CA ARG A 17 24.01 33.75 21.45
C ARG A 17 24.70 32.63 22.23
N LEU A 18 24.55 32.55 23.54
CA LEU A 18 25.27 31.58 24.35
C LEU A 18 24.43 30.45 24.96
N LYS A 19 23.12 30.39 24.65
CA LYS A 19 22.26 29.27 25.11
C LYS A 19 21.91 28.21 24.05
N LEU A 20 22.23 28.42 22.78
CA LEU A 20 21.97 27.42 21.73
C LEU A 20 23.12 26.42 21.53
N ALA A 21 24.32 26.70 22.06
CA ALA A 21 25.48 25.81 21.85
C ALA A 21 25.60 24.69 22.90
N ARG A 22 24.74 24.66 23.93
CA ARG A 22 24.83 23.62 24.99
C ARG A 22 23.83 22.47 24.83
N TYR A 23 22.89 22.55 23.87
CA TYR A 23 21.87 21.48 23.65
C TYR A 23 22.19 20.51 22.54
N THR A 24 23.14 20.84 21.66
CA THR A 24 23.51 19.97 20.53
C THR A 24 24.63 18.98 20.86
N SER A 25 25.35 19.15 21.97
CA SER A 25 26.50 18.29 22.32
C SER A 25 26.13 17.09 23.18
N SER A 26 24.98 17.11 23.86
CA SER A 26 24.59 16.03 24.80
C SER A 26 23.79 14.91 24.13
N PHE A 27 23.24 15.12 22.92
CA PHE A 27 22.45 14.09 22.20
C PHE A 27 23.29 13.21 21.26
N ILE A 28 24.53 13.64 20.93
CA ILE A 28 25.42 12.90 20.01
C ILE A 28 26.32 11.89 20.75
N ILE A 29 26.51 12.04 22.06
CA ILE A 29 27.45 11.19 22.84
C ILE A 29 26.79 9.90 23.36
N HIS A 30 25.47 9.76 23.31
CA HIS A 30 24.80 8.54 23.84
C HIS A 30 24.53 7.46 22.79
N VAL A 31 24.92 7.65 21.51
CA VAL A 31 24.71 6.67 20.43
C VAL A 31 25.99 5.90 20.05
N ILE A 32 27.17 6.23 20.62
CA ILE A 32 28.44 5.61 20.23
C ILE A 32 29.03 4.66 21.30
N HIS A 33 28.26 4.24 22.28
CA HIS A 33 28.69 3.16 23.18
C HIS A 33 27.90 1.88 22.93
N VAL A 34 27.93 1.36 21.69
CA VAL A 34 27.54 0.00 21.39
C VAL A 34 28.79 -0.89 21.37
N ASN A 35 28.80 -1.75 22.36
CA ASN A 35 29.74 -2.78 22.72
C ASN A 35 30.43 -3.49 21.53
N PRO A 36 31.77 -3.58 21.48
CA PRO A 36 32.50 -4.30 20.42
C PRO A 36 32.40 -5.82 20.48
N ILE A 37 31.56 -6.40 21.33
CA ILE A 37 31.42 -7.87 21.50
C ILE A 37 30.41 -8.44 20.48
N LEU A 38 29.65 -7.64 19.72
CA LEU A 38 28.62 -8.15 18.78
C LEU A 38 29.15 -8.43 17.36
N TRP A 39 30.43 -8.27 17.08
CA TRP A 39 30.96 -8.50 15.73
C TRP A 39 31.65 -9.88 15.55
N SER A 40 31.75 -10.70 16.58
CA SER A 40 32.38 -12.02 16.51
C SER A 40 31.42 -13.22 16.45
N LEU A 41 30.08 -12.98 16.38
CA LEU A 41 29.07 -14.06 16.36
C LEU A 41 28.39 -14.27 14.99
N GLN A 42 28.95 -13.74 13.92
CA GLN A 42 28.34 -13.87 12.58
C GLN A 42 28.81 -15.10 11.78
N SER A 43 29.52 -16.04 12.40
CA SER A 43 30.01 -17.27 11.74
C SER A 43 29.56 -18.59 12.38
N ALA A 44 28.62 -18.58 13.33
CA ALA A 44 28.03 -19.81 13.85
C ALA A 44 26.56 -19.88 13.44
N GLY A 45 26.22 -20.86 12.59
CA GLY A 45 24.87 -21.10 12.11
C GLY A 45 23.86 -21.26 13.25
N VAL A 46 23.06 -20.24 13.47
CA VAL A 46 21.90 -20.28 14.37
C VAL A 46 20.73 -20.85 13.57
N ARG A 47 20.32 -22.05 13.92
CA ARG A 47 19.03 -22.63 13.54
C ARG A 47 17.93 -21.67 13.97
N GLU A 48 17.17 -21.13 13.01
CA GLU A 48 15.94 -20.41 13.27
C GLU A 48 14.94 -21.33 13.99
N LEU A 49 14.72 -21.03 15.25
CA LEU A 49 13.53 -21.51 15.95
C LEU A 49 12.35 -20.65 15.42
N THR A 50 11.58 -21.22 14.53
CA THR A 50 10.30 -20.69 14.08
C THR A 50 9.29 -20.75 15.22
N THR A 51 9.29 -19.76 16.08
CA THR A 51 8.09 -19.39 16.82
C THR A 51 7.25 -18.50 15.89
N GLY A 52 6.01 -18.89 15.66
CA GLY A 52 5.09 -18.23 14.73
C GLY A 52 4.61 -16.85 15.18
N GLU A 53 5.55 -15.94 15.41
CA GLU A 53 5.27 -14.52 15.42
C GLU A 53 5.47 -14.02 13.99
N GLU A 54 4.35 -13.65 13.35
CA GLU A 54 4.36 -12.95 12.08
C GLU A 54 5.34 -11.79 12.18
N LYS A 55 6.47 -11.92 11.47
CA LYS A 55 7.43 -10.83 11.30
C LYS A 55 6.69 -9.72 10.55
N ILE A 56 6.07 -8.83 11.32
CA ILE A 56 5.48 -7.59 10.80
C ILE A 56 6.65 -6.82 10.21
N MET A 57 6.91 -7.02 8.92
CA MET A 57 7.83 -6.16 8.19
C MET A 57 7.20 -4.78 8.26
N ALA A 58 7.86 -3.84 8.89
CA ALA A 58 7.44 -2.44 8.90
C ALA A 58 7.35 -2.00 7.44
N ILE A 59 6.12 -1.89 6.94
CA ILE A 59 5.75 -1.65 5.53
C ILE A 59 6.42 -0.37 5.04
N VAL A 60 6.51 0.62 5.92
CA VAL A 60 7.20 1.91 5.69
C VAL A 60 7.96 2.28 6.96
N SER A 61 9.22 2.68 6.82
CA SER A 61 10.00 3.19 7.96
C SER A 61 9.69 4.68 8.20
N MET A 62 9.78 5.10 9.46
CA MET A 62 9.65 6.53 9.84
C MET A 62 10.62 7.42 9.05
N ARG A 63 11.83 6.92 8.76
CA ARG A 63 12.83 7.62 7.95
C ARG A 63 12.35 7.89 6.52
N GLN A 64 11.73 6.91 5.88
CA GLN A 64 11.14 7.08 4.54
C GLN A 64 10.02 8.12 4.54
N MET A 65 9.18 8.15 5.59
CA MET A 65 8.13 9.17 5.72
C MET A 65 8.71 10.58 5.90
N LEU A 66 9.79 10.71 6.68
CA LEU A 66 10.50 11.98 6.84
C LEU A 66 11.12 12.46 5.52
N GLU A 67 11.80 11.58 4.79
CA GLU A 67 12.42 11.88 3.50
C GLU A 67 11.39 12.22 2.42
N ALA A 68 10.22 11.59 2.46
CA ALA A 68 9.09 11.90 1.58
C ALA A 68 8.35 13.21 1.95
N GLY A 69 8.59 13.75 3.16
CA GLY A 69 7.96 14.97 3.62
C GLY A 69 6.51 14.82 4.07
N VAL A 70 6.11 13.61 4.54
CA VAL A 70 4.76 13.30 5.03
C VAL A 70 4.40 14.12 6.27
N HIS A 71 5.39 14.52 7.07
CA HIS A 71 5.22 15.24 8.33
C HIS A 71 4.83 16.73 8.17
N PHE A 72 4.95 17.29 6.97
CA PHE A 72 4.55 18.68 6.74
C PHE A 72 3.04 18.78 6.59
N GLY A 73 2.43 19.69 7.33
CA GLY A 73 1.04 20.06 7.17
C GLY A 73 0.89 21.43 6.53
N HIS A 74 -0.31 21.96 6.56
CA HIS A 74 -0.63 23.28 6.06
C HIS A 74 -0.25 24.41 7.04
N GLN A 75 -0.35 25.64 6.56
CA GLN A 75 -0.15 26.85 7.37
C GLN A 75 -1.18 26.94 8.51
N THR A 76 -0.76 27.49 9.65
CA THR A 76 -1.55 27.51 10.89
C THR A 76 -2.94 28.15 10.77
N HIS A 77 -3.13 29.13 9.87
CA HIS A 77 -4.42 29.77 9.66
C HIS A 77 -5.46 28.90 8.91
N ARG A 78 -5.03 27.79 8.28
CA ARG A 78 -5.92 26.89 7.51
C ARG A 78 -6.30 25.62 8.24
N TRP A 79 -5.86 25.45 9.46
CA TRP A 79 -6.02 24.19 10.18
C TRP A 79 -7.47 23.93 10.62
N ASN A 80 -7.79 22.66 10.79
CA ASN A 80 -9.06 22.23 11.38
C ASN A 80 -8.82 21.83 12.86
N PRO A 81 -9.58 22.38 13.83
CA PRO A 81 -9.43 22.04 15.25
C PRO A 81 -9.53 20.54 15.57
N ARG A 82 -10.28 19.78 14.77
CA ARG A 82 -10.42 18.31 14.95
C ARG A 82 -9.14 17.54 14.64
N MET A 83 -8.21 18.14 13.89
CA MET A 83 -6.89 17.58 13.60
C MET A 83 -5.90 17.75 14.74
N LYS A 84 -6.22 18.48 15.82
CA LYS A 84 -5.34 18.71 16.95
C LYS A 84 -4.69 17.43 17.51
N ARG A 85 -5.41 16.32 17.48
CA ARG A 85 -4.94 15.00 17.97
C ARG A 85 -3.79 14.41 17.15
N PHE A 86 -3.63 14.82 15.89
CA PHE A 86 -2.61 14.32 14.98
C PHE A 86 -1.46 15.30 14.75
N ILE A 87 -1.48 16.45 15.41
CA ILE A 87 -0.48 17.51 15.27
C ILE A 87 0.55 17.35 16.39
N PHE A 88 1.81 17.16 16.00
CA PHE A 88 2.95 17.13 16.91
C PHE A 88 3.31 18.52 17.45
N GLY A 89 3.27 19.53 16.58
CA GLY A 89 3.63 20.90 16.94
C GLY A 89 3.59 21.86 15.77
N GLU A 90 4.13 23.06 15.99
CA GLU A 90 4.20 24.14 15.00
C GLU A 90 5.65 24.58 14.82
N ARG A 91 6.07 24.81 13.60
CA ARG A 91 7.38 25.37 13.28
C ARG A 91 7.27 26.31 12.08
N ASN A 92 7.73 27.55 12.25
CA ASN A 92 7.70 28.58 11.19
C ASN A 92 6.31 28.84 10.57
N GLY A 93 5.22 28.75 11.38
CA GLY A 93 3.86 28.98 10.88
C GLY A 93 3.27 27.81 10.10
N ILE A 94 3.89 26.62 10.14
CA ILE A 94 3.43 25.39 9.53
C ILE A 94 3.26 24.33 10.63
N TYR A 95 2.16 23.61 10.60
CA TYR A 95 1.95 22.46 11.48
C TYR A 95 2.78 21.26 11.06
N ILE A 96 3.27 20.54 12.05
CA ILE A 96 4.00 19.28 11.87
C ILE A 96 3.09 18.14 12.35
N ILE A 97 2.88 17.16 11.49
CA ILE A 97 2.07 15.97 11.75
C ILE A 97 2.90 14.97 12.54
N ASP A 98 2.28 14.28 13.47
CA ASP A 98 2.87 13.22 14.28
C ASP A 98 3.00 11.93 13.46
N LEU A 99 4.24 11.56 13.12
CA LEU A 99 4.53 10.39 12.29
C LEU A 99 4.34 9.06 13.03
N GLU A 100 4.41 9.03 14.35
CA GLU A 100 4.15 7.79 15.11
C GLU A 100 2.70 7.38 14.94
N GLN A 101 1.78 8.33 15.12
CA GLN A 101 0.36 8.10 14.87
C GLN A 101 0.07 7.79 13.39
N THR A 102 0.84 8.40 12.47
CA THR A 102 0.71 8.09 11.03
C THR A 102 1.06 6.63 10.76
N LEU A 103 2.15 6.12 11.32
CA LEU A 103 2.56 4.72 11.18
C LEU A 103 1.48 3.74 11.65
N ASP A 104 0.90 3.97 12.83
CA ASP A 104 -0.16 3.13 13.38
C ASP A 104 -1.41 3.11 12.48
N ARG A 105 -1.77 4.28 11.93
CA ARG A 105 -2.92 4.41 11.02
C ARG A 105 -2.66 3.78 9.67
N VAL A 106 -1.45 3.92 9.16
CA VAL A 106 -0.97 3.27 7.96
C VAL A 106 -1.06 1.75 8.08
N ASP A 107 -0.56 1.19 9.17
CA ASP A 107 -0.59 -0.25 9.42
C ASP A 107 -2.04 -0.78 9.53
N THR A 108 -2.90 -0.04 10.21
CA THR A 108 -4.33 -0.36 10.30
C THR A 108 -5.00 -0.36 8.92
N ALA A 109 -4.76 0.66 8.10
CA ALA A 109 -5.31 0.79 6.77
C ALA A 109 -4.77 -0.31 5.83
N TYR A 110 -3.48 -0.63 5.92
CA TYR A 110 -2.85 -1.69 5.15
C TYR A 110 -3.49 -3.05 5.41
N LYS A 111 -3.60 -3.44 6.69
CA LYS A 111 -4.25 -4.70 7.08
C LYS A 111 -5.68 -4.78 6.58
N TYR A 112 -6.43 -3.68 6.73
CA TYR A 112 -7.80 -3.62 6.25
C TYR A 112 -7.89 -3.82 4.73
N VAL A 113 -7.06 -3.13 3.93
CA VAL A 113 -7.05 -3.26 2.46
C VAL A 113 -6.65 -4.67 2.05
N ARG A 114 -5.57 -5.21 2.62
CA ARG A 114 -5.11 -6.58 2.36
C ARG A 114 -6.22 -7.59 2.59
N ASP A 115 -6.86 -7.56 3.74
CA ASP A 115 -7.88 -8.54 4.13
C ASP A 115 -9.17 -8.37 3.29
N MET A 116 -9.55 -7.13 2.96
CA MET A 116 -10.66 -6.82 2.07
C MET A 116 -10.42 -7.38 0.66
N VAL A 117 -9.23 -7.18 0.09
CA VAL A 117 -8.87 -7.69 -1.24
C VAL A 117 -8.71 -9.21 -1.22
N ALA A 118 -8.16 -9.80 -0.15
CA ALA A 118 -8.09 -11.26 0.03
C ALA A 118 -9.48 -11.93 -0.04
N ASN A 119 -10.54 -11.22 0.37
CA ASN A 119 -11.93 -11.64 0.26
C ASN A 119 -12.58 -11.29 -1.10
N GLY A 120 -11.79 -10.88 -2.11
CA GLY A 120 -12.29 -10.54 -3.45
C GLY A 120 -12.86 -9.14 -3.58
N GLY A 121 -12.62 -8.24 -2.61
CA GLY A 121 -13.01 -6.84 -2.68
C GLY A 121 -12.16 -6.04 -3.66
N THR A 122 -12.71 -4.92 -4.13
CA THR A 122 -12.03 -3.99 -5.06
C THR A 122 -11.92 -2.61 -4.42
N ILE A 123 -10.82 -1.91 -4.73
CA ILE A 123 -10.57 -0.55 -4.26
C ILE A 123 -10.53 0.43 -5.43
N LEU A 124 -11.12 1.61 -5.25
CA LEU A 124 -11.05 2.71 -6.21
C LEU A 124 -10.08 3.77 -5.69
N PHE A 125 -9.05 4.08 -6.49
CA PHE A 125 -8.08 5.12 -6.20
C PHE A 125 -8.57 6.48 -6.73
N ILE A 126 -8.56 7.50 -5.88
CA ILE A 126 -9.08 8.85 -6.21
C ILE A 126 -8.03 9.89 -5.84
N GLY A 127 -7.66 10.72 -6.80
CA GLY A 127 -6.75 11.84 -6.56
C GLY A 127 -6.65 12.75 -7.77
N THR A 128 -7.41 13.86 -7.76
CA THR A 128 -7.44 14.80 -8.88
C THR A 128 -6.48 15.99 -8.70
N LYS A 129 -5.77 16.06 -7.57
CA LYS A 129 -4.72 17.05 -7.32
C LYS A 129 -3.53 16.78 -8.26
N LYS A 130 -2.95 17.82 -8.87
CA LYS A 130 -1.83 17.65 -9.83
C LYS A 130 -0.69 16.81 -9.26
N GLN A 131 -0.41 16.94 -7.97
CA GLN A 131 0.63 16.19 -7.26
C GLN A 131 0.26 14.71 -7.03
N ALA A 132 -1.03 14.36 -7.14
CA ALA A 132 -1.54 13.02 -6.89
C ALA A 132 -1.89 12.26 -8.20
N GLN A 133 -2.07 12.96 -9.32
CA GLN A 133 -2.56 12.38 -10.58
C GLN A 133 -1.68 11.24 -11.09
N ASP A 134 -0.37 11.49 -11.21
CA ASP A 134 0.58 10.51 -11.74
C ASP A 134 0.81 9.33 -10.79
N PRO A 135 1.06 9.53 -9.47
CA PRO A 135 1.15 8.43 -8.52
C PRO A 135 -0.10 7.54 -8.49
N ILE A 136 -1.29 8.13 -8.43
CA ILE A 136 -2.54 7.38 -8.42
C ILE A 136 -2.68 6.51 -9.67
N LYS A 137 -2.46 7.07 -10.85
CA LYS A 137 -2.52 6.33 -12.12
C LYS A 137 -1.52 5.17 -12.13
N PHE A 138 -0.26 5.46 -11.85
CA PHE A 138 0.81 4.46 -11.91
C PHE A 138 0.56 3.28 -10.95
N PHE A 139 0.24 3.56 -9.69
CA PHE A 139 0.07 2.49 -8.70
C PHE A 139 -1.25 1.74 -8.83
N SER A 140 -2.33 2.39 -9.27
CA SER A 140 -3.59 1.69 -9.55
C SER A 140 -3.49 0.76 -10.75
N GLU A 141 -2.82 1.18 -11.82
CA GLU A 141 -2.55 0.32 -12.99
C GLU A 141 -1.65 -0.87 -12.60
N LYS A 142 -0.64 -0.65 -11.75
CA LYS A 142 0.27 -1.70 -11.26
C LYS A 142 -0.46 -2.80 -10.47
N CYS A 143 -1.45 -2.46 -9.66
CA CYS A 143 -2.25 -3.44 -8.91
C CYS A 143 -3.54 -3.87 -9.61
N GLY A 144 -3.79 -3.40 -10.83
CA GLY A 144 -4.98 -3.75 -11.63
C GLY A 144 -6.30 -3.22 -11.08
N MET A 145 -6.25 -2.15 -10.26
CA MET A 145 -7.42 -1.51 -9.67
C MET A 145 -7.85 -0.27 -10.46
N SER A 146 -9.13 0.11 -10.32
CA SER A 146 -9.68 1.29 -10.99
C SER A 146 -9.20 2.59 -10.32
N HIS A 147 -9.12 3.68 -11.09
CA HIS A 147 -8.72 4.98 -10.58
C HIS A 147 -9.48 6.14 -11.21
N VAL A 148 -9.46 7.29 -10.52
CA VAL A 148 -9.92 8.59 -11.02
C VAL A 148 -8.86 9.64 -10.69
N ASN A 149 -8.15 10.11 -11.70
CA ASN A 149 -7.03 11.03 -11.55
C ASN A 149 -7.27 12.43 -12.13
N GLU A 150 -8.26 12.63 -13.02
CA GLU A 150 -8.47 13.94 -13.65
C GLU A 150 -9.55 14.77 -12.96
N ARG A 151 -10.78 14.29 -12.96
CA ARG A 151 -11.90 14.98 -12.34
C ARG A 151 -12.95 14.00 -11.82
N TRP A 152 -13.34 14.18 -10.57
CA TRP A 152 -14.51 13.50 -10.04
C TRP A 152 -15.79 14.05 -10.68
N LEU A 153 -16.57 13.19 -11.31
CA LEU A 153 -17.89 13.53 -11.82
C LEU A 153 -18.93 13.21 -10.73
N GLY A 154 -19.76 14.21 -10.39
CA GLY A 154 -20.83 13.95 -9.43
C GLY A 154 -21.72 12.79 -9.87
N GLY A 155 -22.01 11.85 -8.95
CA GLY A 155 -22.78 10.66 -9.23
C GLY A 155 -21.95 9.45 -9.69
N MET A 156 -20.62 9.50 -9.60
CA MET A 156 -19.79 8.34 -10.01
C MET A 156 -20.07 7.09 -9.21
N LEU A 157 -20.40 7.21 -7.95
CA LEU A 157 -20.82 6.09 -7.08
C LEU A 157 -22.33 6.02 -6.94
N THR A 158 -22.98 7.13 -6.63
CA THR A 158 -24.44 7.16 -6.35
C THR A 158 -25.30 6.96 -7.59
N ASN A 159 -24.81 7.26 -8.79
CA ASN A 159 -25.49 7.03 -10.06
C ASN A 159 -24.61 6.21 -11.03
N PHE A 160 -24.11 5.09 -10.52
CA PHE A 160 -23.16 4.24 -11.23
C PHE A 160 -23.71 3.72 -12.56
N ASP A 161 -25.01 3.41 -12.65
CA ASP A 161 -25.65 2.92 -13.89
C ASP A 161 -25.49 3.92 -15.04
N THR A 162 -25.66 5.21 -14.76
CA THR A 162 -25.48 6.26 -15.78
C THR A 162 -24.01 6.41 -16.18
N ILE A 163 -23.09 6.29 -15.22
CA ILE A 163 -21.64 6.32 -15.50
C ILE A 163 -21.23 5.11 -16.33
N SER A 164 -21.72 3.91 -15.99
CA SER A 164 -21.45 2.69 -16.76
C SER A 164 -21.92 2.81 -18.21
N LYS A 165 -23.10 3.38 -18.46
CA LYS A 165 -23.57 3.67 -19.82
C LYS A 165 -22.63 4.61 -20.58
N ARG A 166 -22.05 5.61 -19.89
CA ARG A 166 -21.06 6.50 -20.52
C ARG A 166 -19.72 5.82 -20.78
N VAL A 167 -19.29 4.90 -19.91
CA VAL A 167 -18.11 4.06 -20.14
C VAL A 167 -18.33 3.15 -21.36
N ASN A 168 -19.50 2.52 -21.48
CA ASN A 168 -19.85 1.72 -22.65
C ASN A 168 -19.86 2.53 -23.94
N LYS A 169 -20.40 3.76 -23.89
CA LYS A 169 -20.37 4.70 -25.03
C LYS A 169 -18.93 5.09 -25.40
N MET A 170 -18.06 5.29 -24.45
CA MET A 170 -16.63 5.53 -24.70
C MET A 170 -15.99 4.35 -25.43
N GLN A 171 -16.24 3.11 -24.99
CA GLN A 171 -15.72 1.90 -25.60
C GLN A 171 -16.30 1.69 -27.03
N GLU A 172 -17.55 2.06 -27.26
CA GLU A 172 -18.18 2.04 -28.58
C GLU A 172 -17.49 3.01 -29.54
N TYR A 173 -17.24 4.24 -29.10
CA TYR A 173 -16.51 5.23 -29.90
C TYR A 173 -15.07 4.83 -30.19
N GLU A 174 -14.39 4.19 -29.24
CA GLU A 174 -13.05 3.61 -29.47
C GLU A 174 -13.09 2.51 -30.54
N ARG A 175 -14.09 1.64 -30.48
CA ARG A 175 -14.30 0.60 -31.50
C ARG A 175 -14.56 1.20 -32.88
N MET A 176 -15.43 2.21 -32.96
CA MET A 176 -15.71 2.93 -34.23
C MET A 176 -14.44 3.59 -34.79
N GLY A 177 -13.56 4.10 -33.93
CA GLY A 177 -12.27 4.63 -34.34
C GLY A 177 -11.31 3.58 -34.90
N THR A 178 -11.30 2.38 -34.32
CA THR A 178 -10.46 1.27 -34.79
C THR A 178 -11.02 0.56 -36.03
N SER A 179 -12.35 0.55 -36.21
CA SER A 179 -13.00 -0.03 -37.38
C SER A 179 -12.94 0.84 -38.64
N GLY A 180 -12.48 2.11 -38.53
CA GLY A 180 -12.42 3.05 -39.65
C GLY A 180 -13.77 3.71 -39.96
N GLU A 181 -14.80 3.53 -39.16
CA GLU A 181 -16.12 4.13 -39.37
C GLU A 181 -16.07 5.67 -39.41
N PHE A 182 -15.09 6.29 -38.73
CA PHE A 182 -14.89 7.75 -38.77
C PHE A 182 -14.50 8.27 -40.17
N GLU A 183 -13.88 7.46 -40.99
CA GLU A 183 -13.48 7.83 -42.37
C GLU A 183 -14.68 7.89 -43.32
N VAL A 184 -15.70 7.05 -43.05
CA VAL A 184 -16.93 6.97 -43.88
C VAL A 184 -17.93 8.08 -43.50
N MET A 185 -17.84 8.60 -42.27
CA MET A 185 -18.73 9.64 -41.76
C MET A 185 -18.41 11.03 -42.31
N PRO A 186 -19.40 11.96 -42.33
CA PRO A 186 -19.15 13.37 -42.61
C PRO A 186 -18.10 13.95 -41.67
N LYS A 187 -17.09 14.64 -42.21
CA LYS A 187 -15.96 15.19 -41.41
C LYS A 187 -16.38 15.98 -40.18
N LYS A 188 -17.51 16.68 -40.24
CA LYS A 188 -18.02 17.47 -39.09
C LYS A 188 -18.50 16.55 -37.97
N GLU A 189 -19.18 15.45 -38.27
CA GLU A 189 -19.66 14.50 -37.27
C GLU A 189 -18.49 13.73 -36.63
N ALA A 190 -17.59 13.20 -37.48
CA ALA A 190 -16.38 12.53 -37.00
C ALA A 190 -15.58 13.42 -36.02
N LEU A 191 -15.43 14.72 -36.31
CA LEU A 191 -14.75 15.66 -35.40
C LEU A 191 -15.50 15.87 -34.10
N LEU A 192 -16.83 15.92 -34.09
CA LEU A 192 -17.63 16.06 -32.87
C LEU A 192 -17.51 14.82 -31.97
N ILE A 193 -17.61 13.62 -32.56
CA ILE A 193 -17.47 12.35 -31.86
C ILE A 193 -16.04 12.20 -31.29
N SER A 194 -15.02 12.53 -32.09
CA SER A 194 -13.62 12.49 -31.63
C SER A 194 -13.37 13.38 -30.42
N ARG A 195 -13.90 14.61 -30.42
CA ARG A 195 -13.81 15.51 -29.27
C ARG A 195 -14.59 15.02 -28.05
N GLU A 196 -15.73 14.36 -28.25
CA GLU A 196 -16.49 13.74 -27.16
C GLU A 196 -15.70 12.55 -26.58
N LEU A 197 -15.12 11.71 -27.46
CA LEU A 197 -14.26 10.58 -27.06
C LEU A 197 -13.06 11.05 -26.22
N GLU A 198 -12.33 12.06 -26.66
CA GLU A 198 -11.21 12.62 -25.89
C GLU A 198 -11.62 13.06 -24.48
N LYS A 199 -12.79 13.70 -24.33
CA LYS A 199 -13.32 14.13 -23.02
C LYS A 199 -13.71 12.93 -22.15
N LEU A 200 -14.30 11.90 -22.75
CA LEU A 200 -14.68 10.68 -22.04
C LEU A 200 -13.43 9.89 -21.60
N GLN A 201 -12.47 9.71 -22.50
CA GLN A 201 -11.20 9.05 -22.18
C GLN A 201 -10.47 9.75 -21.06
N LYS A 202 -10.36 11.08 -21.12
CA LYS A 202 -9.69 11.84 -20.08
C LYS A 202 -10.28 11.63 -18.69
N ASN A 203 -11.61 11.54 -18.56
CA ASN A 203 -12.27 11.48 -17.25
C ASN A 203 -12.63 10.07 -16.79
N LEU A 204 -12.83 9.11 -17.71
CA LEU A 204 -13.39 7.79 -17.42
C LEU A 204 -12.45 6.62 -17.73
N SER A 205 -11.27 6.88 -18.32
CA SER A 205 -10.33 5.82 -18.69
C SER A 205 -9.96 4.91 -17.52
N GLY A 206 -9.76 5.48 -16.33
CA GLY A 206 -9.36 4.73 -15.15
C GLY A 206 -10.43 3.84 -14.54
N ILE A 207 -11.72 4.04 -14.90
CA ILE A 207 -12.82 3.19 -14.42
C ILE A 207 -13.36 2.25 -15.50
N ARG A 208 -12.64 2.11 -16.62
CA ARG A 208 -13.05 1.30 -17.76
C ARG A 208 -13.35 -0.17 -17.40
N SER A 209 -12.57 -0.74 -16.49
CA SER A 209 -12.70 -2.13 -16.02
C SER A 209 -13.71 -2.32 -14.90
N MET A 210 -14.25 -1.24 -14.35
CA MET A 210 -15.14 -1.30 -13.19
C MET A 210 -16.55 -1.70 -13.59
N SER A 211 -16.94 -2.95 -13.29
CA SER A 211 -18.28 -3.50 -13.57
C SER A 211 -19.23 -3.38 -12.37
N LYS A 212 -18.69 -3.21 -11.16
CA LYS A 212 -19.44 -3.13 -9.89
C LYS A 212 -18.93 -1.97 -9.06
N LEU A 213 -19.73 -1.53 -8.09
CA LEU A 213 -19.29 -0.55 -7.09
C LEU A 213 -18.06 -1.09 -6.33
N PRO A 214 -17.09 -0.22 -6.01
CA PRO A 214 -15.90 -0.61 -5.26
C PRO A 214 -16.29 -0.94 -3.81
N THR A 215 -15.56 -1.88 -3.20
CA THR A 215 -15.76 -2.26 -1.79
C THR A 215 -15.17 -1.22 -0.84
N ALA A 216 -14.13 -0.50 -1.26
CA ALA A 216 -13.51 0.61 -0.52
C ALA A 216 -13.00 1.68 -1.50
N VAL A 217 -12.78 2.88 -1.00
CA VAL A 217 -12.18 3.98 -1.76
C VAL A 217 -10.93 4.49 -1.05
N PHE A 218 -9.87 4.77 -1.83
CA PHE A 218 -8.66 5.43 -1.36
C PHE A 218 -8.60 6.83 -1.94
N ILE A 219 -8.53 7.87 -1.10
CA ILE A 219 -8.64 9.27 -1.49
C ILE A 219 -7.40 10.05 -1.05
N ILE A 220 -6.82 10.79 -1.96
CA ILE A 220 -5.80 11.81 -1.68
C ILE A 220 -6.50 13.19 -1.73
N ASP A 221 -6.38 13.96 -0.64
CA ASP A 221 -7.02 15.26 -0.46
C ASP A 221 -8.56 15.21 -0.40
N THR A 222 -9.09 15.00 0.80
CA THR A 222 -10.53 14.94 1.03
C THR A 222 -11.23 16.31 0.94
N VAL A 223 -10.50 17.42 1.02
CA VAL A 223 -11.09 18.76 0.84
C VAL A 223 -11.49 18.96 -0.62
N LYS A 224 -10.61 18.60 -1.54
CA LYS A 224 -10.88 18.70 -2.97
C LYS A 224 -11.92 17.68 -3.41
N GLU A 225 -11.82 16.46 -2.91
CA GLU A 225 -12.68 15.35 -3.28
C GLU A 225 -13.90 15.17 -2.32
N HIS A 226 -14.38 16.26 -1.72
CA HIS A 226 -15.49 16.24 -0.77
C HIS A 226 -16.76 15.59 -1.34
N ILE A 227 -16.99 15.69 -2.66
CA ILE A 227 -18.12 15.04 -3.34
C ILE A 227 -17.94 13.51 -3.29
N ALA A 228 -16.75 13.00 -3.59
CA ALA A 228 -16.45 11.57 -3.54
C ALA A 228 -16.62 11.01 -2.13
N VAL A 229 -16.11 11.69 -1.11
CA VAL A 229 -16.29 11.34 0.31
C VAL A 229 -17.78 11.29 0.68
N THR A 230 -18.55 12.30 0.27
CA THR A 230 -19.98 12.35 0.55
C THR A 230 -20.74 11.22 -0.12
N GLU A 231 -20.41 10.89 -1.36
CA GLU A 231 -21.04 9.79 -2.10
C GLU A 231 -20.69 8.44 -1.50
N ALA A 232 -19.40 8.20 -1.17
CA ALA A 232 -18.96 6.96 -0.51
C ALA A 232 -19.67 6.75 0.83
N ASN A 233 -19.72 7.79 1.66
CA ASN A 233 -20.42 7.73 2.95
C ASN A 233 -21.93 7.49 2.82
N LYS A 234 -22.59 8.05 1.80
CA LYS A 234 -24.03 7.77 1.53
C LYS A 234 -24.30 6.32 1.18
N LEU A 235 -23.36 5.66 0.52
CA LEU A 235 -23.46 4.25 0.12
C LEU A 235 -22.88 3.30 1.17
N GLY A 236 -22.34 3.83 2.28
CA GLY A 236 -21.69 3.02 3.31
C GLY A 236 -20.38 2.37 2.87
N ILE A 237 -19.74 2.92 1.80
CA ILE A 237 -18.44 2.44 1.31
C ILE A 237 -17.35 3.04 2.20
N PRO A 238 -16.49 2.22 2.84
CA PRO A 238 -15.42 2.70 3.69
C PRO A 238 -14.40 3.53 2.91
N VAL A 239 -14.05 4.67 3.49
CA VAL A 239 -13.11 5.63 2.93
C VAL A 239 -11.78 5.53 3.67
N ILE A 240 -10.72 5.27 2.92
CA ILE A 240 -9.33 5.36 3.36
C ILE A 240 -8.80 6.65 2.76
N ALA A 241 -8.29 7.58 3.56
CA ALA A 241 -7.82 8.83 2.99
C ALA A 241 -6.59 9.40 3.70
N ILE A 242 -5.76 10.07 2.90
CA ILE A 242 -4.72 10.94 3.43
C ILE A 242 -5.41 12.20 3.94
N VAL A 243 -5.12 12.53 5.20
CA VAL A 243 -5.77 13.62 5.93
C VAL A 243 -4.72 14.61 6.37
N ASP A 244 -4.69 15.79 5.76
CA ASP A 244 -3.81 16.88 6.15
C ASP A 244 -4.47 17.74 7.25
N THR A 245 -3.75 18.68 7.79
CA THR A 245 -4.14 19.53 8.94
C THR A 245 -5.38 20.40 8.71
N ASN A 246 -5.80 20.63 7.46
CA ASN A 246 -6.98 21.42 7.07
C ASN A 246 -8.28 20.61 6.96
N VAL A 247 -8.23 19.28 7.15
CA VAL A 247 -9.32 18.33 6.91
C VAL A 247 -10.09 18.00 8.19
N ASN A 248 -11.33 17.53 8.04
CA ASN A 248 -12.07 16.90 9.12
C ASN A 248 -11.88 15.36 9.08
N PRO A 249 -11.11 14.77 10.03
CA PRO A 249 -10.83 13.34 10.04
C PRO A 249 -12.05 12.46 10.38
N ASP A 250 -13.11 13.02 10.97
CA ASP A 250 -14.27 12.26 11.40
C ASP A 250 -15.18 11.82 10.22
N LEU A 251 -14.94 12.37 9.02
CA LEU A 251 -15.67 11.99 7.80
C LEU A 251 -15.09 10.73 7.13
N VAL A 252 -13.95 10.24 7.62
CA VAL A 252 -13.16 9.15 7.03
C VAL A 252 -13.07 8.00 8.03
N GLN A 253 -13.28 6.76 7.59
CA GLN A 253 -13.22 5.58 8.43
C GLN A 253 -11.76 5.21 8.77
N PHE A 254 -10.87 5.34 7.80
CA PHE A 254 -9.44 5.06 7.96
C PHE A 254 -8.60 6.32 7.63
N PRO A 255 -8.55 7.31 8.53
CA PRO A 255 -7.76 8.51 8.31
C PRO A 255 -6.26 8.19 8.48
N ILE A 256 -5.47 8.55 7.50
CA ILE A 256 -4.00 8.48 7.52
C ILE A 256 -3.49 9.92 7.58
N PRO A 257 -3.03 10.41 8.74
CA PRO A 257 -2.49 11.76 8.84
C PRO A 257 -1.23 11.90 7.97
N GLY A 258 -1.20 12.90 7.10
CA GLY A 258 -0.07 13.08 6.19
C GLY A 258 -0.25 14.23 5.23
N ASN A 259 0.86 14.63 4.61
CA ASN A 259 0.93 15.67 3.61
C ASN A 259 0.33 15.21 2.27
N ASP A 260 -0.63 15.94 1.76
CA ASP A 260 -1.27 15.68 0.46
C ASP A 260 -0.71 16.57 -0.67
N ASP A 261 0.16 17.56 -0.36
CA ASP A 261 0.76 18.48 -1.31
C ASP A 261 2.08 17.96 -1.92
N ALA A 262 2.81 17.12 -1.21
CA ALA A 262 4.10 16.62 -1.65
C ALA A 262 3.94 15.39 -2.57
N ILE A 263 4.49 15.47 -3.79
CA ILE A 263 4.46 14.37 -4.78
C ILE A 263 5.04 13.08 -4.17
N ARG A 264 6.18 13.17 -3.47
CA ARG A 264 6.84 12.02 -2.84
C ARG A 264 6.01 11.39 -1.72
N ALA A 265 5.25 12.21 -0.94
CA ALA A 265 4.35 11.70 0.08
C ALA A 265 3.18 10.92 -0.55
N ASN A 266 2.57 11.50 -1.59
CA ASN A 266 1.49 10.87 -2.34
C ASN A 266 1.95 9.57 -3.03
N GLU A 267 3.17 9.55 -3.57
CA GLU A 267 3.80 8.37 -4.16
C GLU A 267 4.01 7.27 -3.11
N LEU A 268 4.58 7.61 -1.95
CA LEU A 268 4.83 6.66 -0.86
C LEU A 268 3.51 6.03 -0.37
N MET A 269 2.48 6.84 -0.12
CA MET A 269 1.19 6.37 0.36
C MET A 269 0.43 5.54 -0.69
N SER A 270 0.44 5.97 -1.95
CA SER A 270 -0.18 5.20 -3.05
C SER A 270 0.54 3.86 -3.27
N ARG A 271 1.88 3.84 -3.18
CA ARG A 271 2.68 2.62 -3.25
C ARG A 271 2.29 1.63 -2.16
N MET A 272 2.17 2.11 -0.94
CA MET A 272 1.82 1.29 0.21
C MET A 272 0.44 0.63 0.05
N ILE A 273 -0.57 1.39 -0.37
CA ILE A 273 -1.91 0.81 -0.63
C ILE A 273 -1.85 -0.18 -1.81
N CYS A 274 -1.07 0.11 -2.86
CA CYS A 274 -0.84 -0.82 -3.96
C CYS A 274 -0.19 -2.14 -3.47
N GLU A 275 0.81 -2.07 -2.61
CA GLU A 275 1.47 -3.26 -2.02
C GLU A 275 0.47 -4.08 -1.18
N ALA A 276 -0.40 -3.43 -0.39
CA ALA A 276 -1.48 -4.10 0.34
C ALA A 276 -2.46 -4.84 -0.59
N VAL A 277 -2.81 -4.22 -1.72
CA VAL A 277 -3.67 -4.84 -2.73
C VAL A 277 -3.00 -6.07 -3.36
N ILE A 278 -1.73 -5.96 -3.75
CA ILE A 278 -0.97 -7.08 -4.34
C ILE A 278 -0.84 -8.24 -3.36
N GLU A 279 -0.55 -7.96 -2.09
CA GLU A 279 -0.49 -8.99 -1.05
C GLU A 279 -1.86 -9.67 -0.84
N GLY A 280 -2.95 -8.88 -0.80
CA GLY A 280 -4.30 -9.39 -0.71
C GLY A 280 -4.69 -10.27 -1.90
N GLN A 281 -4.35 -9.88 -3.13
CA GLN A 281 -4.54 -10.70 -4.33
C GLN A 281 -3.78 -12.03 -4.26
N PHE A 282 -2.53 -12.00 -3.82
CA PHE A 282 -1.73 -13.21 -3.63
C PHE A 282 -2.33 -14.17 -2.59
N ILE A 283 -2.87 -13.64 -1.49
CA ILE A 283 -3.58 -14.44 -0.48
C ILE A 283 -4.85 -15.05 -1.08
N ALA A 284 -5.63 -14.26 -1.84
CA ALA A 284 -6.84 -14.74 -2.52
C ALA A 284 -6.53 -15.88 -3.50
N GLU A 285 -5.48 -15.75 -4.30
CA GLU A 285 -5.04 -16.80 -5.25
C GLU A 285 -4.62 -18.08 -4.52
N LYS A 286 -3.84 -17.96 -3.45
CA LYS A 286 -3.46 -19.12 -2.63
C LYS A 286 -4.66 -19.82 -2.00
N THR A 287 -5.62 -19.05 -1.51
CA THR A 287 -6.82 -19.59 -0.86
C THR A 287 -7.73 -20.23 -1.89
N SER A 288 -7.96 -19.62 -3.05
CA SER A 288 -8.76 -20.19 -4.14
C SER A 288 -8.10 -21.43 -4.75
N GLY A 289 -6.79 -21.40 -4.98
CA GLY A 289 -6.02 -22.55 -5.45
C GLY A 289 -6.04 -23.74 -4.46
N ARG A 290 -5.97 -23.46 -3.16
CA ARG A 290 -6.09 -24.49 -2.13
C ARG A 290 -7.52 -25.04 -2.01
N ALA A 291 -8.53 -24.18 -2.18
CA ALA A 291 -9.94 -24.59 -2.19
C ALA A 291 -10.26 -25.44 -3.43
N SER A 292 -9.76 -25.09 -4.61
CA SER A 292 -9.94 -25.88 -5.82
C SER A 292 -9.22 -27.22 -5.75
N ALA A 293 -8.00 -27.27 -5.20
CA ALA A 293 -7.27 -28.53 -4.98
C ALA A 293 -7.97 -29.42 -3.94
N ALA A 294 -8.51 -28.84 -2.86
CA ALA A 294 -9.28 -29.56 -1.87
C ALA A 294 -10.62 -30.08 -2.43
N ALA A 295 -11.30 -29.28 -3.27
CA ALA A 295 -12.52 -29.70 -3.96
C ALA A 295 -12.23 -30.80 -4.99
N ALA A 296 -11.14 -30.69 -5.75
CA ALA A 296 -10.70 -31.75 -6.67
C ALA A 296 -10.33 -33.05 -5.92
N ALA A 297 -9.70 -32.93 -4.74
CA ALA A 297 -9.42 -34.07 -3.89
C ALA A 297 -10.69 -34.70 -3.26
N ALA A 298 -11.70 -33.86 -2.94
CA ALA A 298 -12.98 -34.33 -2.40
C ALA A 298 -13.89 -34.96 -3.46
N THR A 299 -13.78 -34.56 -4.73
CA THR A 299 -14.50 -35.14 -5.86
C THR A 299 -13.77 -36.33 -6.50
N ALA A 300 -12.49 -36.54 -6.17
CA ALA A 300 -11.79 -37.77 -6.49
C ALA A 300 -12.35 -38.85 -5.58
N THR A 301 -13.44 -39.49 -5.99
CA THR A 301 -13.84 -40.80 -5.48
C THR A 301 -12.59 -41.67 -5.52
N PRO A 302 -12.20 -42.38 -4.40
CA PRO A 302 -11.07 -43.27 -4.48
C PRO A 302 -11.41 -44.29 -5.56
N ALA A 303 -10.76 -44.16 -6.72
CA ALA A 303 -10.81 -45.22 -7.73
C ALA A 303 -10.39 -46.48 -7.01
N THR A 304 -11.33 -47.41 -6.84
CA THR A 304 -11.07 -48.73 -6.28
C THR A 304 -9.99 -49.31 -7.20
N ARG A 305 -8.74 -49.28 -6.73
CA ARG A 305 -7.64 -49.93 -7.44
C ARG A 305 -8.02 -51.37 -7.64
N THR A 306 -7.84 -51.84 -8.85
CA THR A 306 -8.05 -53.25 -9.11
C THR A 306 -7.11 -54.06 -8.22
N ALA A 307 -7.50 -55.27 -7.82
CA ALA A 307 -6.70 -56.13 -6.93
C ALA A 307 -5.27 -56.33 -7.47
N GLU A 308 -5.07 -56.30 -8.78
CA GLU A 308 -3.77 -56.38 -9.45
C GLU A 308 -2.92 -55.09 -9.27
N GLU A 309 -3.52 -53.89 -9.35
CA GLU A 309 -2.81 -52.64 -9.11
C GLU A 309 -2.44 -52.45 -7.63
N GLN A 310 -3.24 -53.02 -6.72
CA GLN A 310 -2.96 -52.99 -5.29
C GLN A 310 -1.80 -53.95 -4.95
N ALA A 311 -1.78 -55.13 -5.53
CA ALA A 311 -0.68 -56.07 -5.38
C ALA A 311 0.65 -55.55 -5.96
N ALA A 312 0.60 -54.84 -7.11
CA ALA A 312 1.78 -54.22 -7.71
C ALA A 312 2.32 -53.06 -6.85
N PHE A 313 1.43 -52.28 -6.24
CA PHE A 313 1.82 -51.17 -5.34
C PHE A 313 2.42 -51.66 -4.04
N ASP A 314 1.84 -52.72 -3.44
CA ASP A 314 2.37 -53.34 -2.23
C ASP A 314 3.75 -54.00 -2.49
N ALA A 315 3.92 -54.69 -3.64
CA ALA A 315 5.21 -55.21 -4.04
C ALA A 315 6.28 -54.13 -4.26
N SER A 316 5.90 -52.96 -4.79
CA SER A 316 6.81 -51.82 -4.96
C SER A 316 7.22 -51.20 -3.63
N GLN A 317 6.30 -51.13 -2.65
CA GLN A 317 6.61 -50.65 -1.30
C GLN A 317 7.52 -51.60 -0.53
N ASP A 318 7.30 -52.92 -0.66
CA ASP A 318 8.15 -53.93 0.00
C ASP A 318 9.56 -53.94 -0.60
N ALA A 319 9.69 -53.77 -1.91
CA ALA A 319 10.99 -53.58 -2.57
C ALA A 319 11.71 -52.32 -2.09
N ALA A 320 10.99 -51.19 -1.95
CA ALA A 320 11.56 -49.96 -1.44
C ALA A 320 11.99 -50.05 0.04
N ARG A 321 11.22 -50.77 0.87
CA ARG A 321 11.59 -51.05 2.27
C ARG A 321 12.82 -51.96 2.36
N ALA A 322 12.90 -53.02 1.53
CA ALA A 322 14.05 -53.87 1.47
C ALA A 322 15.33 -53.13 1.01
N ALA A 323 15.22 -52.24 0.04
CA ALA A 323 16.32 -51.39 -0.40
C ALA A 323 16.77 -50.40 0.70
N ALA A 324 15.82 -49.82 1.45
CA ALA A 324 16.13 -48.91 2.55
C ALA A 324 16.84 -49.64 3.71
N THR A 325 16.42 -50.86 4.06
CA THR A 325 17.08 -51.69 5.10
C THR A 325 18.46 -52.13 4.67
N ALA A 326 18.67 -52.52 3.41
CA ALA A 326 19.99 -52.85 2.88
C ALA A 326 20.95 -51.64 2.90
N ALA A 327 20.48 -50.45 2.49
CA ALA A 327 21.28 -49.23 2.55
C ALA A 327 21.63 -48.79 4.00
N GLN A 328 20.77 -49.14 4.95
CA GLN A 328 21.02 -48.85 6.37
C GLN A 328 22.06 -49.82 6.93
N ALA A 329 21.99 -51.12 6.59
CA ALA A 329 22.98 -52.15 6.95
C ALA A 329 24.38 -51.83 6.37
N GLU A 330 24.47 -51.32 5.12
CA GLU A 330 25.75 -50.86 4.54
C GLU A 330 26.33 -49.62 5.27
N ARG A 331 25.49 -48.72 5.71
CA ARG A 331 25.96 -47.57 6.51
C ARG A 331 26.48 -48.01 7.87
N ASP A 332 25.78 -48.91 8.53
CA ASP A 332 26.18 -49.43 9.84
C ASP A 332 27.47 -50.24 9.73
N ALA A 333 27.66 -51.05 8.67
CA ALA A 333 28.90 -51.77 8.39
C ALA A 333 30.08 -50.81 8.10
N ARG A 334 29.85 -49.68 7.38
CA ARG A 334 30.87 -48.64 7.18
C ARG A 334 31.27 -47.94 8.47
N VAL A 335 30.30 -47.66 9.34
CA VAL A 335 30.57 -47.04 10.66
C VAL A 335 31.36 -48.01 11.56
N ALA A 336 31.03 -49.29 11.55
CA ALA A 336 31.74 -50.34 12.31
C ALA A 336 33.21 -50.48 11.82
N SER A 337 33.44 -50.51 10.49
CA SER A 337 34.79 -50.60 9.92
C SER A 337 35.64 -49.36 10.16
N ALA A 338 35.01 -48.16 10.25
CA ALA A 338 35.71 -46.92 10.58
C ALA A 338 36.05 -46.76 12.07
N GLY A 339 35.37 -47.52 12.95
CA GLY A 339 35.64 -47.58 14.39
C GLY A 339 36.87 -48.42 14.75
N GLU A 340 37.16 -49.49 14.00
CA GLU A 340 38.32 -50.38 14.25
C GLU A 340 39.67 -49.76 13.85
N THR A 341 39.69 -48.84 12.90
CA THR A 341 40.95 -48.15 12.50
C THR A 341 41.40 -47.04 13.47
N LYS A 342 40.65 -46.75 14.54
CA LYS A 342 41.00 -45.72 15.54
C LYS A 342 41.49 -46.26 16.88
N SER A 343 41.58 -47.58 17.03
CA SER A 343 42.07 -48.24 18.29
C SER A 343 43.49 -48.78 18.19
N GLU A 344 44.17 -48.62 17.02
CA GLU A 344 45.59 -48.99 16.86
C GLU A 344 46.37 -47.78 16.34
N GLY A 345 46.57 -46.75 17.18
CA GLY A 345 47.41 -45.61 16.87
C GLY A 345 47.73 -44.82 18.12
#